data_de039b3ee5fd308e3ad6a61a815243cb
#
_entry.id   de039b3ee5fd308e3ad6a61a815243cb
#
_cell.length_a   1.000
_cell.length_b   1.000
_cell.length_c   1.000
_cell.angle_alpha   90.00
_cell.angle_beta   90.00
_cell.angle_gamma   90.00
#
_symmetry.space_group_name_H-M   'P 1'
#
loop_
_entity.id
_entity.type
_entity.pdbx_description
1 polymer ?
#
loop_
_entity_poly.entity_id
_entity_poly.type
_entity_poly.pdbx_seq_one_letter_code
_entity_poly.pdbx_strand_id
1 'polypeptide(L)'
;MTADTLKTTRVLELYQDFLSGKLINKQQAAEQYRVNARSIQRDIDSIRDFLSEQCAKEGIVRKIEYDKKENSYRLVTQEVEQLSKGEVLALCKILLESRAFTKEQVEKQLQIILNLCVSQKEKSDIEWFISNELFHYHDPAHAAVDPDSLWMVAQAIRNQSVLEIEYQKLKDRQIVKRTVDPVGLMFSEYYFYLMGVITDHSTREAFHKKNDPYPTIYRLDRIHSIKETGERFSVPYKDRFKEGEYKNRTQFMFGGEPQKISFNYYGPSVEAVLDKFPMAKVVDEKEDVCSIEAEVFGTGVKMWLLSQGSKVKVTAPETLVQEMEQEIERMNGQY
;
A
#
# COMPACT_ATOMS: atom_id res chain seq x y z
N MET A 1 -6.74 -53.28 21.99
CA MET A 1 -6.54 -51.90 21.51
C MET A 1 -6.05 -51.06 22.67
N THR A 2 -5.00 -50.31 22.51
CA THR A 2 -4.49 -49.41 23.57
C THR A 2 -5.41 -48.21 23.74
N ALA A 3 -5.37 -47.55 24.90
CA ALA A 3 -6.19 -46.36 25.19
C ALA A 3 -5.94 -45.23 24.16
N ASP A 4 -4.72 -45.12 23.65
CA ASP A 4 -4.34 -44.15 22.59
C ASP A 4 -5.00 -44.47 21.25
N THR A 5 -5.06 -45.74 20.85
CA THR A 5 -5.73 -46.16 19.61
C THR A 5 -7.21 -45.81 19.65
N LEU A 6 -7.90 -46.01 20.81
CA LEU A 6 -9.30 -45.67 21.00
C LEU A 6 -9.53 -44.16 20.94
N LYS A 7 -8.63 -43.34 21.46
CA LYS A 7 -8.70 -41.88 21.39
C LYS A 7 -8.57 -41.39 19.94
N THR A 8 -7.57 -41.87 19.21
CA THR A 8 -7.32 -41.47 17.81
C THR A 8 -8.50 -41.81 16.93
N THR A 9 -9.06 -43.02 17.07
CA THR A 9 -10.26 -43.44 16.32
C THR A 9 -11.44 -42.52 16.60
N ARG A 10 -11.70 -42.20 17.87
CA ARG A 10 -12.78 -41.29 18.26
C ARG A 10 -12.62 -39.89 17.67
N VAL A 11 -11.43 -39.31 17.72
CA VAL A 11 -11.16 -37.99 17.14
C VAL A 11 -11.41 -37.99 15.62
N LEU A 12 -10.99 -39.02 14.90
CA LEU A 12 -11.23 -39.17 13.48
C LEU A 12 -12.71 -39.34 13.13
N GLU A 13 -13.46 -40.13 13.92
CA GLU A 13 -14.90 -40.29 13.72
C GLU A 13 -15.66 -38.99 13.99
N LEU A 14 -15.34 -38.25 15.06
CA LEU A 14 -15.89 -36.93 15.30
C LEU A 14 -15.57 -35.94 14.18
N TYR A 15 -14.36 -35.98 13.63
CA TYR A 15 -13.96 -35.15 12.50
C TYR A 15 -14.77 -35.50 11.24
N GLN A 16 -14.97 -36.79 10.92
CA GLN A 16 -15.81 -37.23 9.81
C GLN A 16 -17.27 -36.81 10.00
N ASP A 17 -17.81 -36.93 11.24
CA ASP A 17 -19.16 -36.48 11.54
C ASP A 17 -19.30 -34.96 11.31
N PHE A 18 -18.34 -34.15 11.72
CA PHE A 18 -18.32 -32.71 11.40
C PHE A 18 -18.27 -32.45 9.88
N LEU A 19 -17.44 -33.16 9.13
CA LEU A 19 -17.35 -33.02 7.67
C LEU A 19 -18.65 -33.41 6.96
N SER A 20 -19.39 -34.38 7.52
CA SER A 20 -20.69 -34.79 7.00
C SER A 20 -21.84 -33.84 7.37
N GLY A 21 -21.55 -32.75 8.09
CA GLY A 21 -22.55 -31.77 8.51
C GLY A 21 -23.37 -32.17 9.74
N LYS A 22 -22.98 -33.22 10.47
CA LYS A 22 -23.68 -33.61 11.67
C LYS A 22 -23.48 -32.62 12.81
N LEU A 23 -24.55 -32.41 13.60
CA LEU A 23 -24.50 -31.69 14.83
C LEU A 23 -24.03 -32.62 15.95
N ILE A 24 -22.99 -32.21 16.68
CA ILE A 24 -22.40 -33.03 17.77
C ILE A 24 -22.76 -32.44 19.14
N ASN A 25 -23.64 -33.14 19.84
CA ASN A 25 -23.92 -32.85 21.24
C ASN A 25 -22.89 -33.55 22.14
N LYS A 26 -22.22 -32.78 23.00
CA LYS A 26 -21.16 -33.33 23.89
C LYS A 26 -21.60 -34.45 24.80
N GLN A 27 -22.82 -34.39 25.32
CA GLN A 27 -23.31 -35.41 26.25
C GLN A 27 -23.61 -36.71 25.52
N GLN A 28 -24.31 -36.63 24.40
CA GLN A 28 -24.60 -37.79 23.55
C GLN A 28 -23.33 -38.45 23.03
N ALA A 29 -22.36 -37.64 22.58
CA ALA A 29 -21.06 -38.17 22.13
C ALA A 29 -20.29 -38.82 23.32
N ALA A 30 -20.36 -38.26 24.52
CA ALA A 30 -19.73 -38.84 25.70
C ALA A 30 -20.32 -40.21 26.06
N GLU A 31 -21.63 -40.36 25.93
CA GLU A 31 -22.35 -41.65 26.15
C GLU A 31 -22.00 -42.66 25.05
N GLN A 32 -22.03 -42.26 23.78
CA GLN A 32 -21.68 -43.08 22.62
C GLN A 32 -20.29 -43.70 22.75
N TYR A 33 -19.31 -42.85 23.10
CA TYR A 33 -17.90 -43.29 23.22
C TYR A 33 -17.51 -43.76 24.61
N ARG A 34 -18.41 -43.78 25.55
CA ARG A 34 -18.20 -44.20 26.98
C ARG A 34 -17.06 -43.44 27.64
N VAL A 35 -17.02 -42.13 27.44
CA VAL A 35 -16.02 -41.20 28.02
C VAL A 35 -16.74 -40.04 28.71
N ASN A 36 -16.02 -39.24 29.47
CA ASN A 36 -16.62 -38.06 30.07
C ASN A 36 -16.70 -36.89 29.04
N ALA A 37 -17.61 -35.94 29.27
CA ALA A 37 -17.83 -34.80 28.39
C ALA A 37 -16.58 -33.89 28.25
N ARG A 38 -15.67 -33.89 29.26
CA ARG A 38 -14.39 -33.16 29.19
C ARG A 38 -13.45 -33.78 28.13
N SER A 39 -13.50 -35.13 27.97
CA SER A 39 -12.71 -35.80 26.92
C SER A 39 -13.20 -35.40 25.53
N ILE A 40 -14.52 -35.39 25.33
CA ILE A 40 -15.11 -34.91 24.04
C ILE A 40 -14.74 -33.44 23.78
N GLN A 41 -14.75 -32.57 24.82
CA GLN A 41 -14.32 -31.20 24.65
C GLN A 41 -12.87 -31.09 24.17
N ARG A 42 -11.94 -31.84 24.77
CA ARG A 42 -10.54 -31.87 24.35
C ARG A 42 -10.36 -32.39 22.92
N ASP A 43 -11.18 -33.38 22.55
CA ASP A 43 -11.14 -33.92 21.18
C ASP A 43 -11.63 -32.87 20.15
N ILE A 44 -12.71 -32.13 20.47
CA ILE A 44 -13.19 -31.02 19.67
C ILE A 44 -12.13 -29.90 19.58
N ASP A 45 -11.45 -29.58 20.66
CA ASP A 45 -10.40 -28.56 20.66
C ASP A 45 -9.20 -29.01 19.82
N SER A 46 -8.81 -30.28 19.89
CA SER A 46 -7.77 -30.85 19.01
C SER A 46 -8.16 -30.79 17.53
N ILE A 47 -9.44 -30.99 17.19
CA ILE A 47 -9.94 -30.85 15.82
C ILE A 47 -9.93 -29.37 15.41
N ARG A 48 -10.24 -28.42 16.30
CA ARG A 48 -10.13 -26.98 16.02
C ARG A 48 -8.70 -26.55 15.70
N ASP A 49 -7.74 -27.03 16.49
CA ASP A 49 -6.32 -26.74 16.27
C ASP A 49 -5.88 -27.26 14.90
N PHE A 50 -6.24 -28.50 14.58
CA PHE A 50 -5.97 -29.10 13.26
C PHE A 50 -6.60 -28.30 12.11
N LEU A 51 -7.89 -27.93 12.24
CA LEU A 51 -8.57 -27.12 11.22
C LEU A 51 -7.95 -25.73 11.04
N SER A 52 -7.46 -25.13 12.13
CA SER A 52 -6.75 -23.85 12.07
C SER A 52 -5.45 -23.94 11.29
N GLU A 53 -4.69 -25.04 11.46
CA GLU A 53 -3.47 -25.29 10.69
C GLU A 53 -3.76 -25.60 9.21
N GLN A 54 -4.85 -26.33 8.92
CA GLN A 54 -5.29 -26.63 7.56
C GLN A 54 -5.77 -25.37 6.82
N CYS A 55 -6.47 -24.47 7.51
CA CYS A 55 -6.96 -23.20 6.96
C CYS A 55 -5.81 -22.39 6.32
N ALA A 56 -4.65 -22.36 6.96
CA ALA A 56 -3.46 -21.67 6.45
C ALA A 56 -2.92 -22.26 5.13
N LYS A 57 -3.29 -23.51 4.80
CA LYS A 57 -2.80 -24.23 3.61
C LYS A 57 -3.81 -24.27 2.47
N GLU A 58 -5.10 -24.32 2.80
CA GLU A 58 -6.17 -24.59 1.81
C GLU A 58 -6.99 -23.36 1.43
N GLY A 59 -6.83 -22.23 2.13
CA GLY A 59 -7.61 -21.01 1.90
C GLY A 59 -9.11 -21.16 2.24
N ILE A 60 -9.50 -22.22 2.92
CA ILE A 60 -10.88 -22.48 3.36
C ILE A 60 -10.91 -22.41 4.88
N VAL A 61 -11.64 -21.43 5.44
CA VAL A 61 -11.82 -21.34 6.89
C VAL A 61 -12.91 -22.32 7.32
N ARG A 62 -12.48 -23.37 8.03
CA ARG A 62 -13.39 -24.31 8.72
C ARG A 62 -13.31 -24.05 10.21
N LYS A 63 -14.44 -23.74 10.84
CA LYS A 63 -14.54 -23.47 12.28
C LYS A 63 -15.60 -24.35 12.90
N ILE A 64 -15.30 -24.91 14.08
CA ILE A 64 -16.32 -25.56 14.88
C ILE A 64 -16.95 -24.53 15.82
N GLU A 65 -18.22 -24.22 15.57
CA GLU A 65 -19.00 -23.29 16.38
C GLU A 65 -20.00 -24.05 17.27
N TYR A 66 -20.30 -23.46 18.41
CA TYR A 66 -21.34 -23.98 19.31
C TYR A 66 -22.67 -23.27 19.02
N ASP A 67 -23.64 -24.05 18.59
CA ASP A 67 -25.01 -23.58 18.40
C ASP A 67 -25.81 -23.73 19.73
N LYS A 68 -26.16 -22.59 20.31
CA LYS A 68 -26.91 -22.57 21.59
C LYS A 68 -28.32 -23.09 21.46
N LYS A 69 -28.96 -22.97 20.27
CA LYS A 69 -30.34 -23.42 20.07
C LYS A 69 -30.40 -24.94 20.01
N GLU A 70 -29.43 -25.51 19.29
CA GLU A 70 -29.35 -26.97 19.10
C GLU A 70 -28.54 -27.66 20.22
N ASN A 71 -27.96 -26.89 21.15
CA ASN A 71 -27.07 -27.38 22.21
C ASN A 71 -25.98 -28.32 21.64
N SER A 72 -25.45 -28.00 20.50
CA SER A 72 -24.55 -28.86 19.72
C SER A 72 -23.46 -28.07 19.02
N TYR A 73 -22.35 -28.72 18.68
CA TYR A 73 -21.30 -28.20 17.87
C TYR A 73 -21.56 -28.50 16.39
N ARG A 74 -21.25 -27.56 15.52
CA ARG A 74 -21.32 -27.74 14.06
C ARG A 74 -20.04 -27.22 13.39
N LEU A 75 -19.68 -27.82 12.29
CA LEU A 75 -18.67 -27.30 11.40
C LEU A 75 -19.29 -26.20 10.52
N VAL A 76 -18.72 -25.01 10.58
CA VAL A 76 -19.03 -23.91 9.67
C VAL A 76 -17.88 -23.79 8.70
N THR A 77 -18.18 -23.96 7.42
CA THR A 77 -17.23 -23.71 6.35
C THR A 77 -17.51 -22.33 5.78
N GLN A 78 -16.55 -21.46 5.85
CA GLN A 78 -16.59 -20.14 5.23
C GLN A 78 -15.56 -20.13 4.11
N GLU A 79 -16.03 -19.99 2.89
CA GLU A 79 -15.13 -19.71 1.78
C GLU A 79 -14.47 -18.36 2.05
N VAL A 80 -13.15 -18.34 2.12
CA VAL A 80 -12.41 -17.09 2.10
C VAL A 80 -12.48 -16.59 0.66
N GLU A 81 -13.00 -15.38 0.47
CA GLU A 81 -12.88 -14.72 -0.82
C GLU A 81 -11.40 -14.72 -1.22
N GLN A 82 -11.07 -15.51 -2.21
CA GLN A 82 -9.74 -15.53 -2.80
C GLN A 82 -9.73 -14.58 -3.98
N LEU A 83 -8.58 -13.95 -4.19
CA LEU A 83 -8.38 -13.18 -5.41
C LEU A 83 -8.55 -14.09 -6.62
N SER A 84 -9.32 -13.64 -7.60
CA SER A 84 -9.39 -14.31 -8.89
C SER A 84 -8.03 -14.25 -9.59
N LYS A 85 -7.76 -15.18 -10.50
CA LYS A 85 -6.52 -15.18 -11.29
C LYS A 85 -6.30 -13.89 -12.08
N GLY A 86 -7.38 -13.23 -12.51
CA GLY A 86 -7.31 -11.92 -13.16
C GLY A 86 -6.84 -10.81 -12.22
N GLU A 87 -7.31 -10.81 -10.97
CA GLU A 87 -6.87 -9.88 -9.94
C GLU A 87 -5.41 -10.13 -9.55
N VAL A 88 -5.02 -11.39 -9.39
CA VAL A 88 -3.61 -11.75 -9.11
C VAL A 88 -2.71 -11.31 -10.27
N LEU A 89 -3.10 -11.57 -11.53
CA LEU A 89 -2.35 -11.11 -12.69
C LEU A 89 -2.21 -9.58 -12.71
N ALA A 90 -3.29 -8.84 -12.43
CA ALA A 90 -3.27 -7.39 -12.37
C ALA A 90 -2.30 -6.88 -11.29
N LEU A 91 -2.32 -7.47 -10.09
CA LEU A 91 -1.37 -7.14 -9.02
C LEU A 91 0.08 -7.41 -9.42
N CYS A 92 0.35 -8.54 -10.08
CA CYS A 92 1.68 -8.86 -10.60
C CYS A 92 2.16 -7.82 -11.62
N LYS A 93 1.30 -7.39 -12.55
CA LYS A 93 1.60 -6.37 -13.55
C LYS A 93 1.89 -5.01 -12.90
N ILE A 94 1.07 -4.59 -11.94
CA ILE A 94 1.26 -3.33 -11.20
C ILE A 94 2.59 -3.38 -10.43
N LEU A 95 2.91 -4.51 -9.80
CA LEU A 95 4.16 -4.67 -9.06
C LEU A 95 5.38 -4.54 -9.99
N LEU A 96 5.36 -5.19 -11.14
CA LEU A 96 6.42 -5.10 -12.15
C LEU A 96 6.58 -3.67 -12.68
N GLU A 97 5.48 -3.00 -13.03
CA GLU A 97 5.49 -1.63 -13.54
C GLU A 97 5.93 -0.61 -12.50
N SER A 98 5.70 -0.88 -11.21
CA SER A 98 6.08 0.03 -10.13
C SER A 98 7.57 0.33 -10.09
N ARG A 99 8.43 -0.62 -10.49
CA ARG A 99 9.89 -0.54 -10.46
C ARG A 99 10.45 0.00 -9.13
N ALA A 100 9.71 -0.25 -8.04
CA ALA A 100 10.06 0.22 -6.70
C ALA A 100 11.10 -0.67 -5.99
N PHE A 101 11.30 -1.87 -6.51
CA PHE A 101 12.10 -2.93 -5.90
C PHE A 101 13.15 -3.46 -6.88
N THR A 102 14.19 -4.12 -6.36
CA THR A 102 15.14 -4.84 -7.20
C THR A 102 14.49 -6.05 -7.85
N LYS A 103 15.10 -6.56 -8.92
CA LYS A 103 14.62 -7.78 -9.60
C LYS A 103 14.47 -8.95 -8.64
N GLU A 104 15.47 -9.18 -7.77
CA GLU A 104 15.44 -10.23 -6.75
C GLU A 104 14.26 -10.06 -5.78
N GLN A 105 14.01 -8.84 -5.32
CA GLN A 105 12.89 -8.54 -4.43
C GLN A 105 11.54 -8.78 -5.13
N VAL A 106 11.39 -8.33 -6.36
CA VAL A 106 10.17 -8.53 -7.15
C VAL A 106 9.93 -10.01 -7.42
N GLU A 107 10.94 -10.77 -7.85
CA GLU A 107 10.85 -12.21 -8.07
C GLU A 107 10.37 -12.94 -6.81
N LYS A 108 10.97 -12.63 -5.67
CA LYS A 108 10.58 -13.19 -4.37
C LYS A 108 9.12 -12.86 -4.01
N GLN A 109 8.72 -11.60 -4.17
CA GLN A 109 7.36 -11.13 -3.86
C GLN A 109 6.34 -11.78 -4.77
N LEU A 110 6.59 -11.84 -6.09
CA LEU A 110 5.71 -12.50 -7.06
C LEU A 110 5.54 -13.98 -6.71
N GLN A 111 6.62 -14.69 -6.39
CA GLN A 111 6.53 -16.10 -6.00
C GLN A 111 5.68 -16.30 -4.74
N ILE A 112 5.79 -15.43 -3.75
CA ILE A 112 4.97 -15.50 -2.54
C ILE A 112 3.50 -15.25 -2.86
N ILE A 113 3.18 -14.20 -3.63
CA ILE A 113 1.81 -13.88 -4.05
C ILE A 113 1.19 -15.06 -4.81
N LEU A 114 1.91 -15.59 -5.81
CA LEU A 114 1.43 -16.71 -6.61
C LEU A 114 1.22 -17.98 -5.78
N ASN A 115 2.13 -18.29 -4.85
CA ASN A 115 1.99 -19.47 -4.00
C ASN A 115 0.82 -19.38 -3.02
N LEU A 116 0.46 -18.18 -2.57
CA LEU A 116 -0.60 -17.97 -1.58
C LEU A 116 -1.97 -17.75 -2.20
N CYS A 117 -2.03 -17.19 -3.41
CA CYS A 117 -3.29 -16.67 -3.96
C CYS A 117 -3.90 -17.56 -5.07
N VAL A 118 -3.14 -18.48 -5.68
CA VAL A 118 -3.64 -19.28 -6.80
C VAL A 118 -3.21 -20.75 -6.73
N SER A 119 -3.93 -21.61 -7.42
CA SER A 119 -3.58 -23.03 -7.56
C SER A 119 -2.32 -23.21 -8.42
N GLN A 120 -1.66 -24.36 -8.29
CA GLN A 120 -0.43 -24.66 -9.02
C GLN A 120 -0.58 -24.55 -10.56
N LYS A 121 -1.76 -24.92 -11.10
CA LYS A 121 -2.06 -24.79 -12.53
C LYS A 121 -2.17 -23.33 -12.95
N GLU A 122 -2.91 -22.55 -12.20
CA GLU A 122 -3.11 -21.11 -12.46
C GLU A 122 -1.83 -20.31 -12.29
N LYS A 123 -0.96 -20.73 -11.35
CA LYS A 123 0.37 -20.16 -11.16
C LYS A 123 1.19 -20.25 -12.45
N SER A 124 1.24 -21.43 -13.07
CA SER A 124 1.97 -21.63 -14.33
C SER A 124 1.44 -20.72 -15.46
N ASP A 125 0.12 -20.53 -15.54
CA ASP A 125 -0.50 -19.66 -16.54
C ASP A 125 -0.07 -18.20 -16.31
N ILE A 126 -0.14 -17.71 -15.07
CA ILE A 126 0.24 -16.34 -14.74
C ILE A 126 1.76 -16.12 -14.95
N GLU A 127 2.59 -17.05 -14.52
CA GLU A 127 4.05 -17.01 -14.75
C GLU A 127 4.39 -16.86 -16.23
N TRP A 128 3.67 -17.56 -17.11
CA TRP A 128 3.86 -17.40 -18.55
C TRP A 128 3.56 -15.98 -19.03
N PHE A 129 2.47 -15.36 -18.53
CA PHE A 129 2.09 -13.98 -18.91
C PHE A 129 3.06 -12.91 -18.42
N ILE A 130 3.73 -13.11 -17.28
CA ILE A 130 4.65 -12.12 -16.70
C ILE A 130 6.13 -12.42 -17.03
N SER A 131 6.43 -13.60 -17.58
CA SER A 131 7.82 -14.08 -17.77
C SER A 131 8.67 -13.14 -18.60
N ASN A 132 8.14 -12.58 -19.68
CA ASN A 132 8.88 -11.66 -20.56
C ASN A 132 9.22 -10.36 -19.84
N GLU A 133 8.27 -9.76 -19.13
CA GLU A 133 8.50 -8.53 -18.36
C GLU A 133 9.51 -8.76 -17.25
N LEU A 134 9.41 -9.89 -16.55
CA LEU A 134 10.33 -10.25 -15.48
C LEU A 134 11.75 -10.51 -16.02
N PHE A 135 11.87 -11.16 -17.18
CA PHE A 135 13.16 -11.39 -17.83
C PHE A 135 13.84 -10.06 -18.17
N HIS A 136 13.10 -9.10 -18.73
CA HIS A 136 13.59 -7.78 -19.12
C HIS A 136 13.50 -6.75 -17.99
N TYR A 137 13.15 -7.15 -16.78
CA TYR A 137 13.12 -6.25 -15.65
C TYR A 137 14.53 -5.75 -15.32
N HIS A 138 14.70 -4.44 -15.29
CA HIS A 138 15.94 -3.78 -14.93
C HIS A 138 15.82 -3.24 -13.52
N ASP A 139 16.84 -3.48 -12.72
CA ASP A 139 16.94 -2.89 -11.39
C ASP A 139 16.84 -1.37 -11.47
N PRO A 140 16.10 -0.75 -10.54
CA PRO A 140 16.07 0.70 -10.47
C PRO A 140 17.47 1.26 -10.19
N ALA A 141 17.78 2.44 -10.74
CA ALA A 141 19.06 3.11 -10.51
C ALA A 141 19.24 3.63 -9.08
N HIS A 142 18.18 3.63 -8.29
CA HIS A 142 18.21 3.98 -6.86
C HIS A 142 18.46 2.75 -5.99
N ALA A 143 18.84 2.99 -4.73
CA ALA A 143 19.02 1.91 -3.78
C ALA A 143 17.69 1.21 -3.49
N ALA A 144 17.75 -0.10 -3.26
CA ALA A 144 16.58 -0.86 -2.82
C ALA A 144 16.08 -0.33 -1.48
N VAL A 145 14.78 -0.14 -1.39
CA VAL A 145 14.13 0.18 -0.10
C VAL A 145 13.97 -1.13 0.68
N ASP A 146 14.48 -1.11 1.91
CA ASP A 146 14.28 -2.22 2.83
C ASP A 146 12.84 -2.23 3.34
N PRO A 147 12.10 -3.35 3.19
CA PRO A 147 10.72 -3.45 3.68
C PRO A 147 10.57 -3.24 5.18
N ASP A 148 11.58 -3.58 5.99
CA ASP A 148 11.56 -3.35 7.43
C ASP A 148 11.63 -1.85 7.77
N SER A 149 12.36 -1.09 6.97
CA SER A 149 12.38 0.39 7.07
C SER A 149 11.01 1.00 6.74
N LEU A 150 10.29 0.47 5.73
CA LEU A 150 8.92 0.89 5.45
C LEU A 150 7.99 0.65 6.64
N TRP A 151 8.10 -0.54 7.24
CA TRP A 151 7.28 -0.90 8.39
C TRP A 151 7.60 -0.07 9.63
N MET A 152 8.88 0.18 9.89
CA MET A 152 9.34 1.06 10.98
C MET A 152 8.74 2.47 10.86
N VAL A 153 8.81 3.07 9.67
CA VAL A 153 8.20 4.38 9.39
C VAL A 153 6.69 4.35 9.61
N ALA A 154 6.00 3.34 9.10
CA ALA A 154 4.55 3.20 9.27
C ALA A 154 4.17 3.08 10.76
N GLN A 155 4.93 2.33 11.54
CA GLN A 155 4.71 2.23 12.98
C GLN A 155 4.98 3.55 13.71
N ALA A 156 6.06 4.27 13.35
CA ALA A 156 6.38 5.56 13.94
C ALA A 156 5.26 6.59 13.68
N ILE A 157 4.70 6.62 12.47
CA ILE A 157 3.52 7.45 12.14
C ILE A 157 2.33 7.09 13.04
N ARG A 158 2.01 5.80 13.11
CA ARG A 158 0.88 5.30 13.93
C ARG A 158 1.03 5.64 15.41
N ASN A 159 2.24 5.46 15.95
CA ASN A 159 2.57 5.66 17.36
C ASN A 159 2.90 7.12 17.68
N GLN A 160 2.96 7.99 16.68
CA GLN A 160 3.43 9.37 16.80
C GLN A 160 4.84 9.46 17.47
N SER A 161 5.73 8.55 17.07
CA SER A 161 7.13 8.51 17.53
C SER A 161 7.99 9.42 16.68
N VAL A 162 8.83 10.24 17.32
CA VAL A 162 9.80 11.09 16.65
C VAL A 162 10.94 10.25 16.07
N LEU A 163 11.32 10.52 14.84
CA LEU A 163 12.41 9.83 14.15
C LEU A 163 13.66 10.72 14.00
N GLU A 164 14.82 10.14 14.24
CA GLU A 164 16.10 10.65 13.76
C GLU A 164 16.48 9.91 12.48
N ILE A 165 16.72 10.65 11.40
CA ILE A 165 17.12 10.10 10.11
C ILE A 165 18.46 10.67 9.64
N GLU A 166 19.27 9.83 9.00
CA GLU A 166 20.44 10.25 8.22
C GLU A 166 20.08 10.27 6.75
N TYR A 167 19.94 11.46 6.19
CA TYR A 167 19.41 11.69 4.85
C TYR A 167 20.47 12.23 3.90
N GLN A 168 20.61 11.60 2.72
CA GLN A 168 21.47 12.07 1.65
C GLN A 168 20.75 13.09 0.76
N LYS A 169 21.24 14.33 0.77
CA LYS A 169 20.71 15.39 -0.08
C LYS A 169 20.94 15.10 -1.56
N LEU A 170 20.03 15.59 -2.41
CA LEU A 170 20.13 15.43 -3.87
C LEU A 170 21.28 16.26 -4.46
N LYS A 171 21.40 17.52 -4.04
CA LYS A 171 22.24 18.53 -4.70
C LYS A 171 23.73 18.29 -4.52
N ASP A 172 24.15 18.01 -3.29
CA ASP A 172 25.57 17.94 -2.87
C ASP A 172 25.97 16.55 -2.33
N ARG A 173 25.04 15.61 -2.32
CA ARG A 173 25.18 14.24 -1.78
C ARG A 173 25.63 14.17 -0.32
N GLN A 174 25.58 15.30 0.41
CA GLN A 174 25.90 15.33 1.83
C GLN A 174 24.88 14.55 2.63
N ILE A 175 25.35 13.78 3.61
CA ILE A 175 24.50 13.10 4.58
C ILE A 175 24.27 14.07 5.74
N VAL A 176 23.01 14.33 6.04
CA VAL A 176 22.58 15.23 7.12
C VAL A 176 21.69 14.50 8.09
N LYS A 177 21.87 14.78 9.36
CA LYS A 177 20.93 14.31 10.39
C LYS A 177 19.72 15.21 10.45
N ARG A 178 18.55 14.61 10.64
CA ARG A 178 17.27 15.32 10.78
C ARG A 178 16.43 14.64 11.84
N THR A 179 15.84 15.44 12.71
CA THR A 179 14.80 15.00 13.64
C THR A 179 13.45 15.40 13.05
N VAL A 180 12.59 14.44 12.85
CA VAL A 180 11.33 14.63 12.13
C VAL A 180 10.18 13.97 12.86
N ASP A 181 9.02 14.62 12.84
CA ASP A 181 7.73 14.02 13.18
C ASP A 181 7.17 13.37 11.91
N PRO A 182 7.18 12.04 11.80
CA PRO A 182 6.68 11.36 10.62
C PRO A 182 5.15 11.47 10.57
N VAL A 183 4.62 12.02 9.48
CA VAL A 183 3.17 12.28 9.34
C VAL A 183 2.53 11.51 8.20
N GLY A 184 3.33 10.95 7.28
CA GLY A 184 2.81 10.18 6.15
C GLY A 184 3.89 9.34 5.47
N LEU A 185 3.43 8.23 4.84
CA LEU A 185 4.24 7.34 4.02
C LEU A 185 3.53 7.16 2.67
N MET A 186 4.18 7.53 1.59
CA MET A 186 3.57 7.53 0.26
C MET A 186 4.43 6.80 -0.75
N PHE A 187 3.78 6.20 -1.76
CA PHE A 187 4.43 5.72 -2.98
C PHE A 187 3.98 6.58 -4.16
N SER A 188 4.95 7.07 -4.94
CA SER A 188 4.68 7.82 -6.16
C SER A 188 5.80 7.61 -7.17
N GLU A 189 5.42 7.43 -8.42
CA GLU A 189 6.32 7.07 -9.51
C GLU A 189 7.05 5.76 -9.17
N TYR A 190 8.33 5.85 -8.81
CA TYR A 190 9.18 4.67 -8.52
C TYR A 190 9.68 4.63 -7.08
N TYR A 191 9.22 5.57 -6.22
CA TYR A 191 9.84 5.79 -4.91
C TYR A 191 8.84 5.78 -3.78
N PHE A 192 9.30 5.30 -2.63
CA PHE A 192 8.63 5.53 -1.36
C PHE A 192 9.13 6.82 -0.73
N TYR A 193 8.21 7.55 -0.12
CA TYR A 193 8.47 8.86 0.48
C TYR A 193 7.96 8.90 1.92
N LEU A 194 8.84 9.35 2.82
CA LEU A 194 8.46 9.77 4.16
C LEU A 194 8.10 11.26 4.12
N MET A 195 6.92 11.57 4.60
CA MET A 195 6.48 12.94 4.87
C MET A 195 6.77 13.24 6.32
N GLY A 196 7.66 14.20 6.59
CA GLY A 196 8.10 14.52 7.94
C GLY A 196 8.09 16.01 8.22
N VAL A 197 7.58 16.40 9.37
CA VAL A 197 7.68 17.78 9.87
C VAL A 197 8.99 17.91 10.64
N ILE A 198 9.84 18.85 10.22
CA ILE A 198 11.10 19.11 10.92
C ILE A 198 10.78 19.91 12.18
N THR A 199 11.19 19.41 13.34
CA THR A 199 10.96 20.05 14.63
C THR A 199 12.13 20.94 15.08
N ASP A 200 13.34 20.65 14.60
CA ASP A 200 14.53 21.42 14.94
C ASP A 200 14.53 22.81 14.28
N HIS A 201 14.45 23.85 15.12
CA HIS A 201 14.46 25.25 14.69
C HIS A 201 15.73 25.64 13.91
N SER A 202 16.89 25.11 14.29
CA SER A 202 18.16 25.43 13.62
C SER A 202 18.19 24.92 12.20
N THR A 203 17.61 23.73 11.99
CA THR A 203 17.43 23.14 10.65
C THR A 203 16.42 23.92 9.83
N ARG A 204 15.29 24.36 10.41
CA ARG A 204 14.28 25.17 9.70
C ARG A 204 14.80 26.51 9.24
N GLU A 205 15.68 27.14 9.99
CA GLU A 205 16.31 28.42 9.61
C GLU A 205 17.16 28.31 8.32
N ALA A 206 17.67 27.14 8.02
CA ALA A 206 18.43 26.87 6.80
C ALA A 206 17.56 26.70 5.53
N PHE A 207 16.24 26.61 5.68
CA PHE A 207 15.33 26.50 4.53
C PHE A 207 14.91 27.88 4.01
N HIS A 208 14.67 27.98 2.71
CA HIS A 208 14.22 29.23 2.06
C HIS A 208 12.90 29.78 2.66
N LYS A 209 12.02 28.90 3.16
CA LYS A 209 10.79 29.25 3.86
C LYS A 209 10.87 28.78 5.31
N LYS A 210 11.25 29.69 6.22
CA LYS A 210 11.45 29.39 7.65
C LYS A 210 10.20 28.85 8.38
N ASN A 211 9.01 29.23 7.93
CA ASN A 211 7.73 28.89 8.54
C ASN A 211 6.83 28.08 7.60
N ASP A 212 7.41 27.19 6.79
CA ASP A 212 6.62 26.31 5.93
C ASP A 212 5.81 25.31 6.80
N PRO A 213 4.47 25.37 6.79
CA PRO A 213 3.64 24.47 7.56
C PRO A 213 3.56 23.05 6.96
N TYR A 214 4.06 22.87 5.73
CA TYR A 214 3.97 21.62 5.02
C TYR A 214 5.10 20.66 5.40
N PRO A 215 4.83 19.35 5.40
CA PRO A 215 5.85 18.36 5.69
C PRO A 215 6.93 18.35 4.58
N THR A 216 8.16 18.17 5.00
CA THR A 216 9.27 17.90 4.08
C THR A 216 9.17 16.50 3.53
N ILE A 217 9.47 16.34 2.26
CA ILE A 217 9.38 15.07 1.54
C ILE A 217 10.76 14.43 1.47
N TYR A 218 10.91 13.25 2.05
CA TYR A 218 12.15 12.47 2.05
C TYR A 218 11.98 11.19 1.25
N ARG A 219 12.80 10.94 0.26
CA ARG A 219 12.85 9.65 -0.44
C ARG A 219 13.49 8.62 0.49
N LEU A 220 12.82 7.48 0.69
CA LEU A 220 13.31 6.46 1.61
C LEU A 220 14.62 5.81 1.16
N ASP A 221 14.81 5.63 -0.15
CA ASP A 221 16.05 5.08 -0.71
C ASP A 221 17.31 5.95 -0.47
N ARG A 222 17.12 7.18 0.02
CA ARG A 222 18.20 8.11 0.41
C ARG A 222 18.39 8.23 1.92
N ILE A 223 17.63 7.49 2.69
CA ILE A 223 17.79 7.44 4.14
C ILE A 223 18.74 6.29 4.47
N HIS A 224 19.90 6.61 5.01
CA HIS A 224 20.93 5.64 5.40
C HIS A 224 20.66 5.01 6.76
N SER A 225 19.99 5.74 7.65
CA SER A 225 19.68 5.28 9.00
C SER A 225 18.36 5.89 9.47
N ILE A 226 17.53 5.08 10.11
CA ILE A 226 16.28 5.51 10.77
C ILE A 226 16.32 4.98 12.19
N LYS A 227 16.05 5.86 13.18
CA LYS A 227 15.97 5.49 14.59
C LYS A 227 14.84 6.23 15.28
N GLU A 228 14.09 5.55 16.13
CA GLU A 228 13.18 6.21 17.05
C GLU A 228 13.98 6.88 18.16
N THR A 229 13.67 8.15 18.46
CA THR A 229 14.34 8.90 19.52
C THR A 229 13.85 8.54 20.93
N GLY A 230 12.70 7.87 21.01
CA GLY A 230 11.98 7.61 22.26
C GLY A 230 11.01 8.76 22.62
N GLU A 231 11.08 9.89 21.93
CA GLU A 231 10.14 10.98 22.08
C GLU A 231 8.88 10.77 21.25
N ARG A 232 7.79 11.43 21.68
CA ARG A 232 6.52 11.39 20.95
C ARG A 232 6.03 12.81 20.68
N PHE A 233 5.45 12.97 19.50
CA PHE A 233 4.74 14.19 19.14
C PHE A 233 3.21 13.96 19.24
N SER A 234 2.44 15.02 19.24
CA SER A 234 0.98 14.93 19.27
C SER A 234 0.37 15.83 18.22
N VAL A 235 -0.40 15.23 17.33
CA VAL A 235 -1.21 15.95 16.33
C VAL A 235 -2.67 15.64 16.58
N PRO A 236 -3.52 16.64 16.86
CA PRO A 236 -4.96 16.45 16.97
C PRO A 236 -5.51 15.78 15.72
N TYR A 237 -6.52 14.92 15.87
CA TYR A 237 -7.08 14.15 14.74
C TYR A 237 -7.49 15.01 13.54
N LYS A 238 -8.06 16.19 13.80
CA LYS A 238 -8.48 17.15 12.77
C LYS A 238 -7.33 17.75 11.95
N ASP A 239 -6.13 17.80 12.55
CA ASP A 239 -4.94 18.42 11.98
C ASP A 239 -3.95 17.37 11.43
N ARG A 240 -4.34 16.07 11.47
CA ARG A 240 -3.52 15.00 10.93
C ARG A 240 -3.34 15.16 9.43
N PHE A 241 -2.14 14.88 8.97
CA PHE A 241 -1.82 14.86 7.55
C PHE A 241 -2.69 13.83 6.82
N LYS A 242 -3.29 14.24 5.72
CA LYS A 242 -4.19 13.42 4.92
C LYS A 242 -3.50 13.01 3.63
N GLU A 243 -2.83 11.88 3.66
CA GLU A 243 -2.05 11.34 2.53
C GLU A 243 -2.85 11.29 1.23
N GLY A 244 -4.10 10.83 1.27
CA GLY A 244 -4.96 10.73 0.09
C GLY A 244 -5.28 12.09 -0.52
N GLU A 245 -5.60 13.10 0.28
CA GLU A 245 -5.85 14.46 -0.21
C GLU A 245 -4.57 15.07 -0.80
N TYR A 246 -3.44 14.88 -0.14
CA TYR A 246 -2.15 15.39 -0.59
C TYR A 246 -1.72 14.74 -1.91
N LYS A 247 -1.86 13.41 -2.04
CA LYS A 247 -1.53 12.66 -3.24
C LYS A 247 -2.34 13.14 -4.46
N ASN A 248 -3.63 13.42 -4.27
CA ASN A 248 -4.52 13.86 -5.34
C ASN A 248 -4.19 15.27 -5.88
N ARG A 249 -3.41 16.05 -5.13
CA ARG A 249 -3.07 17.44 -5.47
C ARG A 249 -1.60 17.66 -5.76
N THR A 250 -0.73 16.67 -5.46
CA THR A 250 0.73 16.79 -5.63
C THR A 250 1.21 15.98 -6.82
N GLN A 251 1.91 16.61 -7.74
CA GLN A 251 2.54 15.94 -8.89
C GLN A 251 4.04 15.79 -8.64
N PHE A 252 4.60 14.65 -9.05
CA PHE A 252 6.03 14.32 -8.94
C PHE A 252 6.62 14.50 -7.54
N MET A 253 5.78 14.47 -6.49
CA MET A 253 6.19 14.67 -5.09
C MET A 253 6.94 15.99 -4.82
N PHE A 254 6.66 17.04 -5.61
CA PHE A 254 7.06 18.39 -5.33
C PHE A 254 5.97 19.10 -4.53
N GLY A 255 6.09 19.04 -3.21
CA GLY A 255 5.19 19.71 -2.29
C GLY A 255 5.35 21.23 -2.30
N GLY A 256 4.47 21.90 -1.57
CA GLY A 256 4.45 23.36 -1.43
C GLY A 256 3.06 23.89 -1.12
N GLU A 257 2.87 25.18 -1.33
CA GLU A 257 1.61 25.85 -1.05
C GLU A 257 0.48 25.38 -1.99
N PRO A 258 -0.76 25.32 -1.49
CA PRO A 258 -1.92 25.08 -2.33
C PRO A 258 -2.12 26.24 -3.30
N GLN A 259 -2.43 25.91 -4.55
CA GLN A 259 -2.77 26.90 -5.56
C GLN A 259 -3.91 26.39 -6.43
N LYS A 260 -4.75 27.33 -6.88
CA LYS A 260 -5.73 27.09 -7.91
C LYS A 260 -5.12 27.41 -9.26
N ILE A 261 -5.23 26.48 -10.20
CA ILE A 261 -4.75 26.67 -11.57
C ILE A 261 -5.92 26.50 -12.54
N SER A 262 -5.83 27.20 -13.66
CA SER A 262 -6.74 27.01 -14.79
C SER A 262 -5.93 26.87 -16.08
N PHE A 263 -6.35 25.98 -16.94
CA PHE A 263 -5.69 25.75 -18.24
C PHE A 263 -6.68 25.21 -19.28
N ASN A 264 -6.40 25.48 -20.51
CA ASN A 264 -7.09 24.90 -21.66
C ASN A 264 -6.34 23.68 -22.14
N TYR A 265 -7.07 22.59 -22.36
CA TYR A 265 -6.56 21.33 -22.89
C TYR A 265 -7.10 21.07 -24.27
N TYR A 266 -6.19 20.82 -25.22
CA TYR A 266 -6.43 20.59 -26.65
C TYR A 266 -6.14 19.14 -27.07
N GLY A 267 -5.95 18.25 -26.12
CA GLY A 267 -5.63 16.84 -26.39
C GLY A 267 -6.87 15.99 -26.65
N PRO A 268 -6.68 14.75 -27.08
CA PRO A 268 -7.76 13.87 -27.55
C PRO A 268 -8.62 13.28 -26.42
N SER A 269 -8.15 13.27 -25.18
CA SER A 269 -8.88 12.67 -24.05
C SER A 269 -8.71 13.52 -22.79
N VAL A 270 -9.79 14.15 -22.37
CA VAL A 270 -9.86 14.87 -21.10
C VAL A 270 -9.80 13.92 -19.90
N GLU A 271 -10.21 12.67 -20.06
CA GLU A 271 -10.17 11.63 -19.01
C GLU A 271 -8.77 11.44 -18.48
N ALA A 272 -7.75 11.40 -19.36
CA ALA A 272 -6.35 11.28 -18.96
C ALA A 272 -5.87 12.45 -18.08
N VAL A 273 -6.44 13.64 -18.27
CA VAL A 273 -6.20 14.81 -17.42
C VAL A 273 -6.89 14.66 -16.08
N LEU A 274 -8.15 14.22 -16.07
CA LEU A 274 -8.92 14.00 -14.85
C LEU A 274 -8.33 12.85 -14.00
N ASP A 275 -7.83 11.80 -14.62
CA ASP A 275 -7.09 10.74 -13.92
C ASP A 275 -5.81 11.27 -13.25
N LYS A 276 -5.11 12.21 -13.90
CA LYS A 276 -3.93 12.85 -13.33
C LYS A 276 -4.25 13.86 -12.24
N PHE A 277 -5.39 14.53 -12.36
CA PHE A 277 -5.90 15.52 -11.40
C PHE A 277 -7.30 15.14 -10.93
N PRO A 278 -7.44 14.18 -10.00
CA PRO A 278 -8.75 13.67 -9.59
C PRO A 278 -9.69 14.72 -8.97
N MET A 279 -9.13 15.86 -8.56
CA MET A 279 -9.90 16.99 -8.02
C MET A 279 -10.17 18.09 -9.05
N ALA A 280 -9.76 17.90 -10.31
CA ALA A 280 -10.00 18.86 -11.38
C ALA A 280 -11.46 18.87 -11.82
N LYS A 281 -11.88 20.00 -12.37
CA LYS A 281 -13.23 20.21 -12.91
C LYS A 281 -13.12 20.74 -14.33
N VAL A 282 -13.89 20.17 -15.23
CA VAL A 282 -14.14 20.76 -16.55
C VAL A 282 -15.14 21.89 -16.35
N VAL A 283 -14.74 23.11 -16.69
CA VAL A 283 -15.54 24.33 -16.49
C VAL A 283 -16.29 24.70 -17.78
N ASP A 284 -15.65 24.45 -18.93
CA ASP A 284 -16.22 24.69 -20.27
C ASP A 284 -15.65 23.64 -21.23
N GLU A 285 -16.49 23.13 -22.11
CA GLU A 285 -16.12 22.13 -23.11
C GLU A 285 -16.66 22.57 -24.48
N LYS A 286 -15.76 22.71 -25.44
CA LYS A 286 -16.04 23.02 -26.83
C LYS A 286 -15.42 21.95 -27.72
N GLU A 287 -15.77 21.96 -28.99
CA GLU A 287 -15.42 20.91 -29.96
C GLU A 287 -13.94 20.51 -29.95
N ASP A 288 -13.02 21.49 -29.73
CA ASP A 288 -11.57 21.26 -29.76
C ASP A 288 -10.84 21.67 -28.47
N VAL A 289 -11.54 22.09 -27.41
CA VAL A 289 -10.91 22.59 -26.20
C VAL A 289 -11.73 22.36 -24.95
N CYS A 290 -11.11 21.82 -23.91
CA CYS A 290 -11.67 21.71 -22.58
C CYS A 290 -10.97 22.69 -21.64
N SER A 291 -11.73 23.58 -21.00
CA SER A 291 -11.22 24.47 -19.95
C SER A 291 -11.29 23.76 -18.60
N ILE A 292 -10.18 23.66 -17.91
CA ILE A 292 -10.02 22.85 -16.70
C ILE A 292 -9.54 23.71 -15.55
N GLU A 293 -10.16 23.56 -14.39
CA GLU A 293 -9.69 24.10 -13.12
C GLU A 293 -9.24 22.98 -12.19
N ALA A 294 -8.11 23.15 -11.52
CA ALA A 294 -7.58 22.19 -10.56
C ALA A 294 -6.97 22.89 -9.33
N GLU A 295 -7.11 22.23 -8.18
CA GLU A 295 -6.36 22.61 -6.98
C GLU A 295 -5.14 21.70 -6.88
N VAL A 296 -3.94 22.28 -6.77
CA VAL A 296 -2.67 21.57 -6.74
C VAL A 296 -1.78 22.07 -5.62
N PHE A 297 -0.81 21.24 -5.17
CA PHE A 297 0.21 21.63 -4.22
C PHE A 297 1.56 21.73 -4.90
N GLY A 298 2.27 22.85 -4.61
CA GLY A 298 3.66 23.03 -5.00
C GLY A 298 3.88 23.20 -6.50
N THR A 299 5.14 22.97 -6.91
CA THR A 299 5.64 23.30 -8.25
C THR A 299 5.63 22.13 -9.25
N GLY A 300 5.28 20.93 -8.78
CA GLY A 300 5.28 19.72 -9.63
C GLY A 300 4.33 19.79 -10.81
N VAL A 301 3.23 20.54 -10.66
CA VAL A 301 2.25 20.75 -11.71
C VAL A 301 2.87 21.38 -12.96
N LYS A 302 3.84 22.31 -12.81
CA LYS A 302 4.54 22.95 -13.94
C LYS A 302 5.25 21.92 -14.82
N MET A 303 5.89 20.92 -14.21
CA MET A 303 6.56 19.85 -14.95
C MET A 303 5.56 19.04 -15.79
N TRP A 304 4.39 18.75 -15.23
CA TRP A 304 3.35 18.02 -15.96
C TRP A 304 2.80 18.87 -17.11
N LEU A 305 2.49 20.16 -16.87
CA LEU A 305 1.97 21.07 -17.88
C LEU A 305 2.96 21.19 -19.07
N LEU A 306 4.26 21.34 -18.79
CA LEU A 306 5.31 21.37 -19.81
C LEU A 306 5.40 20.06 -20.59
N SER A 307 5.21 18.92 -19.95
CA SER A 307 5.24 17.62 -20.62
C SER A 307 4.12 17.42 -21.64
N GLN A 308 3.03 18.19 -21.56
CA GLN A 308 1.91 18.13 -22.50
C GLN A 308 2.20 18.88 -23.82
N GLY A 309 3.28 19.66 -23.85
CA GLY A 309 3.66 20.45 -25.03
C GLY A 309 2.57 21.44 -25.46
N SER A 310 2.27 21.48 -26.74
CA SER A 310 1.25 22.40 -27.30
C SER A 310 -0.20 22.04 -26.98
N LYS A 311 -0.44 20.91 -26.31
CA LYS A 311 -1.79 20.47 -25.95
C LYS A 311 -2.35 21.16 -24.71
N VAL A 312 -1.55 21.95 -24.00
CA VAL A 312 -1.96 22.69 -22.82
C VAL A 312 -1.58 24.16 -22.94
N LYS A 313 -2.54 25.04 -22.59
CA LYS A 313 -2.30 26.46 -22.41
C LYS A 313 -2.76 26.87 -21.03
N VAL A 314 -1.84 27.24 -20.16
CA VAL A 314 -2.15 27.77 -18.82
C VAL A 314 -2.81 29.13 -18.96
N THR A 315 -3.88 29.37 -18.20
CA THR A 315 -4.68 30.61 -18.25
C THR A 315 -4.68 31.34 -16.90
N ALA A 316 -4.49 30.61 -15.78
CA ALA A 316 -4.40 31.20 -14.44
C ALA A 316 -3.62 30.30 -13.48
N PRO A 317 -2.99 30.82 -12.40
CA PRO A 317 -2.82 32.25 -12.14
C PRO A 317 -1.77 32.89 -13.07
N GLU A 318 -1.75 34.20 -13.13
CA GLU A 318 -0.82 34.95 -13.98
C GLU A 318 0.65 34.64 -13.68
N THR A 319 0.98 34.40 -12.41
CA THR A 319 2.32 34.00 -11.98
C THR A 319 2.76 32.67 -12.61
N LEU A 320 1.86 31.69 -12.70
CA LEU A 320 2.15 30.41 -13.34
C LEU A 320 2.28 30.57 -14.87
N VAL A 321 1.46 31.43 -15.49
CA VAL A 321 1.56 31.76 -16.93
C VAL A 321 2.96 32.30 -17.23
N GLN A 322 3.41 33.31 -16.47
CA GLN A 322 4.74 33.91 -16.65
C GLN A 322 5.88 32.89 -16.41
N GLU A 323 5.74 32.03 -15.41
CA GLU A 323 6.71 30.96 -15.18
C GLU A 323 6.77 29.95 -16.34
N MET A 324 5.64 29.63 -16.96
CA MET A 324 5.58 28.77 -18.12
C MET A 324 6.24 29.42 -19.34
N GLU A 325 5.94 30.70 -19.60
CA GLU A 325 6.55 31.46 -20.70
C GLU A 325 8.08 31.51 -20.56
N GLN A 326 8.58 31.88 -19.37
CA GLN A 326 10.02 31.91 -19.11
C GLN A 326 10.69 30.55 -19.29
N GLU A 327 10.02 29.46 -18.89
CA GLU A 327 10.57 28.12 -19.06
C GLU A 327 10.60 27.70 -20.53
N ILE A 328 9.54 28.02 -21.28
CA ILE A 328 9.48 27.76 -22.73
C ILE A 328 10.55 28.56 -23.47
N GLU A 329 10.78 29.81 -23.11
CA GLU A 329 11.87 30.63 -23.68
C GLU A 329 13.24 30.02 -23.37
N ARG A 330 13.47 29.57 -22.13
CA ARG A 330 14.72 28.87 -21.77
C ARG A 330 14.90 27.57 -22.56
N MET A 331 13.82 26.80 -22.72
CA MET A 331 13.85 25.60 -23.54
C MET A 331 14.18 25.90 -24.99
N ASN A 332 13.52 26.90 -25.59
CA ASN A 332 13.78 27.33 -26.98
C ASN A 332 15.23 27.79 -27.16
N GLY A 333 15.84 28.42 -26.18
CA GLY A 333 17.24 28.87 -26.21
C GLY A 333 18.27 27.75 -26.12
N GLN A 334 17.87 26.49 -25.93
CA GLN A 334 18.74 25.31 -25.91
C GLN A 334 18.87 24.65 -27.30
N TYR A 335 18.01 25.01 -28.24
CA TYR A 335 17.96 24.50 -29.60
C TYR A 335 18.29 25.60 -30.60
#